data_97f969a8bc65de0ff0f0d61dcab20d80
#
_entry.id   97f969a8bc65de0ff0f0d61dcab20d80
#
_cell.length_a   1.000
_cell.length_b   1.000
_cell.length_c   1.000
_cell.angle_alpha   90.00
_cell.angle_beta   90.00
_cell.angle_gamma   90.00
#
_symmetry.space_group_name_H-M   'P 1'
#
loop_
_entity.id
_entity.type
_entity.pdbx_description
1 polymer ?
#
loop_
_entity_poly.entity_id
_entity_poly.type
_entity_poly.pdbx_seq_one_letter_code
_entity_poly.pdbx_strand_id
1 'polypeptide(L)'
;MTLDIHIKQGIGDIKFQLPIDDVIAILGETPEVETIDNAVDETTTVLRYTNGMTFFFEGDNQNLTCIDISNPDITLFGKKIFDLTEKEIVNLMVENKYFEQDVDNEDWGERRVTFNEANIDFYFEDEELQSVIIGG
;
A
#
# COMPACT_ATOMS: atom_id res chain seq x y z
N MET A 1 -10.98 -11.12 -7.36
CA MET A 1 -10.49 -10.67 -6.02
C MET A 1 -11.06 -9.29 -5.75
N THR A 2 -11.58 -9.06 -4.56
CA THR A 2 -11.97 -7.72 -4.14
C THR A 2 -10.73 -6.89 -3.80
N LEU A 3 -10.82 -5.57 -4.00
CA LEU A 3 -9.70 -4.66 -3.73
C LEU A 3 -9.87 -3.95 -2.39
N ASP A 4 -10.27 -4.70 -1.35
CA ASP A 4 -10.45 -4.18 -0.01
C ASP A 4 -9.15 -4.23 0.79
N ILE A 5 -8.72 -3.08 1.30
CA ILE A 5 -7.58 -3.02 2.21
C ILE A 5 -8.01 -3.57 3.58
N HIS A 6 -7.23 -4.51 4.10
CA HIS A 6 -7.36 -5.02 5.46
C HIS A 6 -6.12 -4.53 6.24
N ILE A 7 -6.32 -3.61 7.17
CA ILE A 7 -5.23 -2.97 7.92
C ILE A 7 -4.29 -4.01 8.51
N LYS A 8 -2.99 -3.88 8.22
CA LYS A 8 -1.90 -4.77 8.66
C LYS A 8 -2.00 -6.21 8.18
N GLN A 9 -2.97 -6.54 7.36
CA GLN A 9 -3.19 -7.91 6.86
C GLN A 9 -2.90 -8.05 5.37
N GLY A 10 -3.27 -7.06 4.56
CA GLY A 10 -3.07 -7.09 3.12
C GLY A 10 -4.20 -6.45 2.34
N ILE A 11 -4.44 -6.96 1.13
CA ILE A 11 -5.51 -6.49 0.26
C ILE A 11 -6.21 -7.67 -0.40
N GLY A 12 -7.55 -7.74 -0.27
CA GLY A 12 -8.32 -8.85 -0.81
C GLY A 12 -7.82 -10.19 -0.27
N ASP A 13 -7.49 -11.12 -1.16
CA ASP A 13 -6.96 -12.44 -0.79
C ASP A 13 -5.45 -12.45 -0.57
N ILE A 14 -4.77 -11.33 -0.85
CA ILE A 14 -3.33 -11.21 -0.72
C ILE A 14 -2.98 -10.73 0.68
N LYS A 15 -2.24 -11.55 1.42
CA LYS A 15 -1.84 -11.26 2.79
C LYS A 15 -0.33 -11.01 2.88
N PHE A 16 0.07 -10.16 3.82
CA PHE A 16 1.48 -9.98 4.13
C PHE A 16 2.09 -11.31 4.57
N GLN A 17 3.38 -11.46 4.30
CA GLN A 17 4.19 -12.66 4.54
C GLN A 17 3.98 -13.79 3.51
N LEU A 18 3.10 -13.63 2.52
CA LEU A 18 3.01 -14.59 1.42
C LEU A 18 4.28 -14.55 0.56
N PRO A 19 4.77 -15.72 0.10
CA PRO A 19 5.88 -15.76 -0.84
C PRO A 19 5.47 -15.28 -2.24
N ILE A 20 6.44 -14.92 -3.06
CA ILE A 20 6.24 -14.36 -4.40
C ILE A 20 5.32 -15.22 -5.26
N ASP A 21 5.57 -16.53 -5.30
CA ASP A 21 4.82 -17.44 -6.17
C ASP A 21 3.33 -17.48 -5.81
N ASP A 22 3.01 -17.38 -4.53
CA ASP A 22 1.61 -17.37 -4.07
C ASP A 22 0.89 -16.10 -4.49
N VAL A 23 1.56 -14.95 -4.43
CA VAL A 23 0.98 -13.67 -4.88
C VAL A 23 0.73 -13.70 -6.39
N ILE A 24 1.69 -14.16 -7.17
CA ILE A 24 1.54 -14.30 -8.62
C ILE A 24 0.37 -15.23 -8.96
N ALA A 25 0.24 -16.35 -8.26
CA ALA A 25 -0.86 -17.29 -8.47
C ALA A 25 -2.23 -16.68 -8.19
N ILE A 26 -2.35 -15.87 -7.13
CA ILE A 26 -3.61 -15.20 -6.77
C ILE A 26 -3.99 -14.16 -7.83
N LEU A 27 -3.02 -13.38 -8.30
CA LEU A 27 -3.27 -12.30 -9.27
C LEU A 27 -3.51 -12.82 -10.68
N GLY A 28 -2.90 -13.96 -11.05
CA GLY A 28 -3.12 -14.59 -12.34
C GLY A 28 -2.54 -13.86 -13.55
N GLU A 29 -1.78 -12.79 -13.32
CA GLU A 29 -1.15 -11.98 -14.36
C GLU A 29 0.37 -12.09 -14.26
N THR A 30 1.06 -11.79 -15.36
CA THR A 30 2.53 -11.73 -15.37
C THR A 30 2.97 -10.30 -15.04
N PRO A 31 3.64 -10.09 -13.91
CA PRO A 31 4.11 -8.76 -13.52
C PRO A 31 5.42 -8.39 -14.20
N GLU A 32 5.75 -7.11 -14.16
CA GLU A 32 7.11 -6.65 -14.39
C GLU A 32 7.89 -6.91 -13.09
N VAL A 33 9.05 -7.57 -13.21
CA VAL A 33 9.88 -7.95 -12.05
C VAL A 33 11.14 -7.11 -12.00
N GLU A 34 11.40 -6.51 -10.86
CA GLU A 34 12.64 -5.77 -10.59
C GLU A 34 13.26 -6.28 -9.30
N THR A 35 14.58 -6.43 -9.31
CA THR A 35 15.33 -6.81 -8.11
C THR A 35 16.22 -5.64 -7.70
N ILE A 36 16.10 -5.23 -6.45
CA ILE A 36 16.90 -4.15 -5.88
C ILE A 36 17.86 -4.75 -4.86
N ASP A 37 19.16 -4.61 -5.11
CA ASP A 37 20.20 -5.04 -4.18
C ASP A 37 20.44 -3.95 -3.14
N ASN A 38 20.04 -4.23 -1.92
CA ASN A 38 20.30 -3.35 -0.79
C ASN A 38 21.67 -3.64 -0.20
N ALA A 39 22.20 -2.73 0.60
CA ALA A 39 23.49 -2.93 1.25
C ALA A 39 23.46 -4.14 2.18
N VAL A 40 24.52 -5.00 2.14
CA VAL A 40 24.74 -6.14 3.05
C VAL A 40 23.71 -7.27 2.91
N ASP A 41 23.80 -8.03 1.83
CA ASP A 41 23.08 -9.29 1.59
C ASP A 41 21.55 -9.19 1.65
N GLU A 42 20.98 -7.99 1.57
CA GLU A 42 19.54 -7.79 1.50
C GLU A 42 19.11 -7.49 0.06
N THR A 43 18.12 -8.22 -0.39
CA THR A 43 17.53 -8.04 -1.71
C THR A 43 16.04 -7.78 -1.58
N THR A 44 15.54 -6.77 -2.30
CA THR A 44 14.11 -6.50 -2.41
C THR A 44 13.66 -6.88 -3.82
N THR A 45 12.66 -7.73 -3.93
CA THR A 45 12.01 -8.05 -5.20
C THR A 45 10.75 -7.23 -5.33
N VAL A 46 10.58 -6.56 -6.46
CA VAL A 46 9.43 -5.69 -6.73
C VAL A 46 8.64 -6.27 -7.90
N LEU A 47 7.35 -6.51 -7.69
CA LEU A 47 6.42 -6.92 -8.75
C LEU A 47 5.50 -5.75 -9.08
N ARG A 48 5.57 -5.25 -10.33
CA ARG A 48 4.73 -4.16 -10.82
C ARG A 48 3.66 -4.69 -11.74
N TYR A 49 2.41 -4.38 -11.43
CA TYR A 49 1.26 -4.75 -12.23
C TYR A 49 0.67 -3.52 -12.92
N THR A 50 0.07 -3.72 -14.09
CA THR A 50 -0.52 -2.63 -14.89
C THR A 50 -1.76 -2.02 -14.23
N ASN A 51 -2.33 -2.68 -13.23
CA ASN A 51 -3.50 -2.19 -12.49
C ASN A 51 -3.17 -1.15 -11.39
N GLY A 52 -1.94 -0.63 -11.34
CA GLY A 52 -1.53 0.36 -10.36
C GLY A 52 -1.13 -0.23 -9.01
N MET A 53 -0.84 -1.52 -8.95
CA MET A 53 -0.41 -2.17 -7.72
C MET A 53 1.03 -2.64 -7.84
N THR A 54 1.84 -2.33 -6.84
CA THR A 54 3.25 -2.72 -6.75
C THR A 54 3.49 -3.44 -5.44
N PHE A 55 4.06 -4.63 -5.50
CA PHE A 55 4.28 -5.49 -4.35
C PHE A 55 5.78 -5.62 -4.05
N PHE A 56 6.15 -5.45 -2.78
CA PHE A 56 7.54 -5.50 -2.33
C PHE A 56 7.77 -6.73 -1.45
N PHE A 57 8.77 -7.52 -1.83
CA PHE A 57 9.15 -8.76 -1.13
C PHE A 57 10.55 -8.61 -0.57
N GLU A 58 10.71 -8.84 0.73
CA GLU A 58 11.95 -8.63 1.45
C GLU A 58 12.31 -9.83 2.32
N GLY A 59 13.55 -9.83 2.79
CA GLY A 59 14.09 -10.86 3.68
C GLY A 59 14.59 -12.10 2.95
N ASP A 60 15.13 -13.06 3.69
CA ASP A 60 15.73 -14.27 3.14
C ASP A 60 14.73 -15.13 2.38
N ASN A 61 13.48 -15.14 2.82
CA ASN A 61 12.41 -15.93 2.20
C ASN A 61 11.62 -15.15 1.14
N GLN A 62 11.95 -13.88 0.91
CA GLN A 62 11.26 -13.01 -0.03
C GLN A 62 9.75 -13.05 0.17
N ASN A 63 9.30 -12.67 1.36
CA ASN A 63 7.89 -12.58 1.71
C ASN A 63 7.37 -11.16 1.51
N LEU A 64 6.08 -11.05 1.22
CA LEU A 64 5.42 -9.77 1.00
C LEU A 64 5.45 -8.92 2.27
N THR A 65 6.00 -7.70 2.17
CA THR A 65 6.11 -6.77 3.32
C THR A 65 5.39 -5.45 3.10
N CYS A 66 5.20 -5.04 1.85
CA CYS A 66 4.66 -3.72 1.53
C CYS A 66 3.93 -3.75 0.19
N ILE A 67 2.87 -2.96 0.07
CA ILE A 67 2.12 -2.81 -1.18
C ILE A 67 1.90 -1.32 -1.44
N ASP A 68 2.29 -0.85 -2.63
CA ASP A 68 2.02 0.50 -3.11
C ASP A 68 0.84 0.44 -4.08
N ILE A 69 -0.18 1.26 -3.83
CA ILE A 69 -1.45 1.15 -4.52
C ILE A 69 -1.85 2.49 -5.13
N SER A 70 -2.08 2.50 -6.45
CA SER A 70 -2.57 3.66 -7.20
C SER A 70 -3.82 3.31 -8.02
N ASN A 71 -4.59 2.32 -7.56
CA ASN A 71 -5.78 1.84 -8.25
C ASN A 71 -7.04 2.53 -7.66
N PRO A 72 -7.87 3.21 -8.50
CA PRO A 72 -9.04 3.96 -8.00
C PRO A 72 -10.17 3.08 -7.47
N ASP A 73 -10.17 1.78 -7.75
CA ASP A 73 -11.21 0.85 -7.30
C ASP A 73 -10.97 0.32 -5.88
N ILE A 74 -9.86 0.70 -5.28
CA ILE A 74 -9.50 0.22 -3.95
C ILE A 74 -10.45 0.76 -2.88
N THR A 75 -10.80 -0.07 -1.92
CA THR A 75 -11.65 0.32 -0.79
C THR A 75 -10.93 0.16 0.54
N LEU A 76 -11.32 0.98 1.49
CA LEU A 76 -10.87 0.90 2.87
C LEU A 76 -12.10 1.18 3.76
N PHE A 77 -12.39 0.26 4.68
CA PHE A 77 -13.60 0.33 5.51
C PHE A 77 -14.88 0.51 4.67
N GLY A 78 -14.93 -0.15 3.50
CA GLY A 78 -16.08 -0.10 2.59
C GLY A 78 -16.21 1.16 1.75
N LYS A 79 -15.22 2.06 1.76
CA LYS A 79 -15.23 3.31 1.01
C LYS A 79 -14.17 3.32 -0.08
N LYS A 80 -14.52 3.83 -1.26
CA LYS A 80 -13.55 4.06 -2.35
C LYS A 80 -12.72 5.29 -2.01
N ILE A 81 -11.54 5.09 -1.45
CA ILE A 81 -10.74 6.18 -0.87
C ILE A 81 -10.18 7.15 -1.91
N PHE A 82 -9.99 6.73 -3.16
CA PHE A 82 -9.54 7.66 -4.22
C PHE A 82 -10.62 8.66 -4.64
N ASP A 83 -11.86 8.45 -4.22
CA ASP A 83 -12.97 9.41 -4.42
C ASP A 83 -13.11 10.39 -3.25
N LEU A 84 -12.31 10.22 -2.19
CA LEU A 84 -12.39 11.03 -0.97
C LEU A 84 -11.29 12.10 -0.94
N THR A 85 -11.61 13.22 -0.26
CA THR A 85 -10.60 14.24 0.04
C THR A 85 -9.72 13.80 1.21
N GLU A 86 -8.61 14.52 1.44
CA GLU A 86 -7.73 14.25 2.59
C GLU A 86 -8.53 14.28 3.90
N LYS A 87 -9.37 15.30 4.08
CA LYS A 87 -10.19 15.44 5.30
C LYS A 87 -11.13 14.26 5.51
N GLU A 88 -11.77 13.80 4.44
CA GLU A 88 -12.68 12.65 4.48
C GLU A 88 -11.93 11.36 4.83
N ILE A 89 -10.73 11.17 4.29
CA ILE A 89 -9.88 10.01 4.60
C ILE A 89 -9.44 10.04 6.06
N VAL A 90 -8.98 11.20 6.55
CA VAL A 90 -8.59 11.35 7.97
C VAL A 90 -9.77 11.06 8.88
N ASN A 91 -10.95 11.58 8.57
CA ASN A 91 -12.16 11.30 9.35
C ASN A 91 -12.52 9.81 9.33
N LEU A 92 -12.37 9.13 8.19
CA LEU A 92 -12.60 7.70 8.07
C LEU A 92 -11.68 6.90 9.00
N MET A 93 -10.40 7.27 9.07
CA MET A 93 -9.45 6.62 9.96
C MET A 93 -9.80 6.86 11.43
N VAL A 94 -10.15 8.09 11.80
CA VAL A 94 -10.55 8.44 13.17
C VAL A 94 -11.81 7.70 13.60
N GLU A 95 -12.81 7.60 12.72
CA GLU A 95 -14.03 6.82 12.99
C GLU A 95 -13.74 5.35 13.29
N ASN A 96 -12.66 4.82 12.71
CA ASN A 96 -12.22 3.44 12.92
C ASN A 96 -11.14 3.30 14.01
N LYS A 97 -11.00 4.32 14.87
CA LYS A 97 -10.13 4.32 16.07
C LYS A 97 -8.63 4.45 15.78
N TYR A 98 -8.25 4.97 14.62
CA TYR A 98 -6.87 5.31 14.32
C TYR A 98 -6.69 6.81 14.47
N PHE A 99 -6.05 7.24 15.55
CA PHE A 99 -5.97 8.68 15.93
C PHE A 99 -4.59 9.28 15.69
N GLU A 100 -3.54 8.49 15.86
CA GLU A 100 -2.17 8.99 15.74
C GLU A 100 -1.76 9.10 14.28
N GLN A 101 -1.39 10.31 13.87
CA GLN A 101 -0.96 10.57 12.51
C GLN A 101 0.27 11.46 12.49
N ASP A 102 1.16 11.17 11.54
CA ASP A 102 2.32 11.99 11.20
C ASP A 102 2.11 12.60 9.83
N VAL A 103 2.39 13.88 9.70
CA VAL A 103 2.22 14.60 8.44
C VAL A 103 3.55 15.16 7.97
N ASP A 104 3.90 14.87 6.72
CA ASP A 104 5.09 15.41 6.06
C ASP A 104 4.67 16.16 4.80
N ASN A 105 5.17 17.40 4.66
CA ASN A 105 4.96 18.18 3.44
C ASN A 105 6.30 18.24 2.68
N GLU A 106 6.29 17.73 1.45
CA GLU A 106 7.47 17.78 0.60
C GLU A 106 7.54 19.09 -0.19
N ASP A 107 8.75 19.51 -0.54
CA ASP A 107 8.98 20.79 -1.23
C ASP A 107 8.31 20.88 -2.59
N TRP A 108 8.08 19.73 -3.25
CA TRP A 108 7.44 19.68 -4.57
C TRP A 108 5.90 19.61 -4.52
N GLY A 109 5.29 19.79 -3.34
CA GLY A 109 3.84 19.85 -3.18
C GLY A 109 3.18 18.54 -2.78
N GLU A 110 3.92 17.45 -2.62
CA GLU A 110 3.40 16.20 -2.11
C GLU A 110 3.25 16.25 -0.59
N ARG A 111 2.15 15.70 -0.10
CA ARG A 111 1.87 15.64 1.34
C ARG A 111 1.61 14.19 1.72
N ARG A 112 2.37 13.69 2.68
CA ARG A 112 2.19 12.34 3.22
C ARG A 112 1.51 12.42 4.58
N VAL A 113 0.45 11.64 4.76
CA VAL A 113 -0.21 11.44 6.05
C VAL A 113 -0.07 9.98 6.43
N THR A 114 0.62 9.71 7.53
CA THR A 114 0.92 8.37 8.01
C THR A 114 0.14 8.08 9.28
N PHE A 115 -0.57 6.96 9.28
CA PHE A 115 -1.22 6.42 10.48
C PHE A 115 -0.38 5.24 10.97
N ASN A 116 0.47 5.49 11.97
CA ASN A 116 1.48 4.53 12.43
C ASN A 116 0.87 3.22 12.97
N GLU A 117 -0.23 3.31 13.70
CA GLU A 117 -0.90 2.14 14.25
C GLU A 117 -1.50 1.24 13.17
N ALA A 118 -1.89 1.82 12.04
CA ALA A 118 -2.45 1.08 10.91
C ALA A 118 -1.38 0.66 9.90
N ASN A 119 -0.15 1.18 10.03
CA ASN A 119 0.94 1.01 9.08
C ASN A 119 0.51 1.34 7.65
N ILE A 120 -0.07 2.53 7.49
CA ILE A 120 -0.59 3.01 6.21
C ILE A 120 -0.13 4.45 5.97
N ASP A 121 0.34 4.71 4.75
CA ASP A 121 0.75 6.04 4.29
C ASP A 121 -0.16 6.48 3.15
N PHE A 122 -0.75 7.65 3.28
CA PHE A 122 -1.54 8.30 2.22
C PHE A 122 -0.73 9.44 1.62
N TYR A 123 -0.58 9.43 0.30
CA TYR A 123 0.16 10.46 -0.44
C TYR A 123 -0.83 11.32 -1.22
N PHE A 124 -0.84 12.62 -0.90
CA PHE A 124 -1.75 13.60 -1.51
C PHE A 124 -0.98 14.63 -2.32
N GLU A 125 -1.61 15.12 -3.39
CA GLU A 125 -1.17 16.28 -4.14
C GLU A 125 -2.41 17.13 -4.41
N ASP A 126 -2.39 18.41 -4.00
CA ASP A 126 -3.54 19.32 -4.11
C ASP A 126 -4.82 18.74 -3.49
N GLU A 127 -4.70 18.13 -2.32
CA GLU A 127 -5.77 17.48 -1.55
C GLU A 127 -6.34 16.21 -2.20
N GLU A 128 -5.81 15.79 -3.34
CA GLU A 128 -6.21 14.57 -4.02
C GLU A 128 -5.26 13.41 -3.70
N LEU A 129 -5.83 12.26 -3.39
CA LEU A 129 -5.05 11.06 -3.10
C LEU A 129 -4.38 10.55 -4.39
N GLN A 130 -3.06 10.37 -4.34
CA GLN A 130 -2.27 9.88 -5.47
C GLN A 130 -1.92 8.40 -5.31
N SER A 131 -1.55 8.00 -4.10
CA SER A 131 -1.18 6.62 -3.81
C SER A 131 -1.35 6.30 -2.33
N VAL A 132 -1.42 5.02 -2.03
CA VAL A 132 -1.49 4.49 -0.67
C VAL A 132 -0.44 3.41 -0.54
N ILE A 133 0.36 3.46 0.52
CA ILE A 133 1.33 2.40 0.83
C ILE A 133 0.89 1.73 2.12
N ILE A 134 0.72 0.41 2.07
CA ILE A 134 0.33 -0.38 3.23
C ILE A 134 1.41 -1.38 3.60
N GLY A 135 1.55 -1.67 4.90
CA GLY A 135 2.48 -2.65 5.44
C GLY A 135 1.84 -3.55 6.47
N GLY A 136 2.49 -4.65 6.73
CA GLY A 136 2.04 -5.63 7.73
C GLY A 136 2.39 -5.31 9.16
#